data_27a7e8a9dfc3d2ec538753e4ed98903e
#
_entry.id   27a7e8a9dfc3d2ec538753e4ed98903e
#
_cell.length_a   1.000
_cell.length_b   1.000
_cell.length_c   1.000
_cell.angle_alpha   90.00
_cell.angle_beta   90.00
_cell.angle_gamma   90.00
#
_symmetry.space_group_name_H-M   'P 1'
#
loop_
_entity.id
_entity.type
_entity.pdbx_description
1 polymer ?
#
loop_
_entity_poly.entity_id
_entity_poly.type
_entity_poly.pdbx_seq_one_letter_code
_entity_poly.pdbx_strand_id
1 'polypeptide(L)'
;MSPYNEVTGAEHDLFEWIAEQEPQPRSVLAAWDFGHTIEWVAKRPSIATNFGSYIGRDSFVDPAKFFMASSHQDAEDILLKRKVQYVVVTSQLPDLLASHAQRVGADVKEYRTIIAGKELRLSAKWFQTMAAQVFNLGYDITVVDGLASSIPYLRLVYVSPVIAFVGEQLG
;
A
#
# COMPACT_ATOMS: atom_id res chain seq x y z
N MET A 1 2.34 11.71 25.08
CA MET A 1 2.86 10.66 24.17
C MET A 1 3.32 11.34 22.91
N SER A 2 4.42 10.90 22.32
CA SER A 2 4.83 11.43 21.02
C SER A 2 3.91 10.87 19.92
N PRO A 3 3.47 11.67 18.93
CA PRO A 3 2.69 11.18 17.78
C PRO A 3 3.36 9.98 17.07
N TYR A 4 4.68 9.93 17.10
CA TYR A 4 5.47 8.82 16.55
C TYR A 4 5.19 7.49 17.27
N ASN A 5 4.98 7.49 18.56
CA ASN A 5 4.69 6.27 19.32
C ASN A 5 3.27 5.73 19.04
N GLU A 6 2.33 6.62 18.71
CA GLU A 6 0.95 6.21 18.38
C GLU A 6 0.88 5.55 17.00
N VAL A 7 1.60 6.08 16.00
CA VAL A 7 1.68 5.50 14.66
C VAL A 7 2.34 4.11 14.71
N THR A 8 3.47 3.98 15.41
CA THR A 8 4.17 2.71 15.55
C THR A 8 3.32 1.66 16.29
N GLY A 9 2.53 2.09 17.29
CA GLY A 9 1.57 1.23 17.98
C GLY A 9 0.49 0.70 17.04
N ALA A 10 -0.14 1.60 16.26
CA ALA A 10 -1.19 1.22 15.30
C ALA A 10 -0.69 0.30 14.18
N GLU A 11 0.54 0.49 13.73
CA GLU A 11 1.18 -0.40 12.75
C GLU A 11 1.44 -1.79 13.36
N HIS A 12 1.90 -1.85 14.60
CA HIS A 12 2.12 -3.10 15.31
C HIS A 12 0.80 -3.87 15.47
N ASP A 13 -0.25 -3.21 15.95
CA ASP A 13 -1.58 -3.79 16.14
C ASP A 13 -2.15 -4.35 14.82
N LEU A 14 -1.95 -3.63 13.71
CA LEU A 14 -2.32 -4.10 12.38
C LEU A 14 -1.62 -5.40 12.00
N PHE A 15 -0.31 -5.48 12.21
CA PHE A 15 0.45 -6.67 11.85
C PHE A 15 0.20 -7.85 12.79
N GLU A 16 -0.11 -7.59 14.06
CA GLU A 16 -0.62 -8.62 14.99
C GLU A 16 -1.99 -9.14 14.53
N TRP A 17 -2.91 -8.24 14.14
CA TRP A 17 -4.18 -8.64 13.56
C TRP A 17 -4.01 -9.53 12.32
N ILE A 18 -3.09 -9.19 11.41
CA ILE A 18 -2.79 -10.03 10.23
C ILE A 18 -2.25 -11.40 10.66
N ALA A 19 -1.44 -11.47 11.71
CA ALA A 19 -0.90 -12.73 12.21
C ALA A 19 -1.99 -13.68 12.73
N GLU A 20 -3.05 -13.14 13.31
CA GLU A 20 -4.19 -13.88 13.85
C GLU A 20 -5.15 -14.43 12.79
N GLN A 21 -5.06 -13.90 11.54
CA GLN A 21 -5.92 -14.38 10.47
C GLN A 21 -5.51 -15.79 10.02
N GLU A 22 -6.46 -16.52 9.41
CA GLU A 22 -6.33 -17.92 8.95
C GLU A 22 -4.95 -18.25 8.34
N PRO A 23 -4.39 -19.44 8.67
CA PRO A 23 -2.97 -19.76 8.53
C PRO A 23 -2.51 -20.10 7.12
N GLN A 24 -3.05 -19.51 6.09
CA GLN A 24 -2.50 -19.67 4.75
C GLN A 24 -1.24 -18.82 4.61
N PRO A 25 -0.10 -19.38 4.18
CA PRO A 25 1.15 -18.64 4.01
C PRO A 25 1.08 -17.77 2.73
N ARG A 26 0.11 -16.86 2.68
CA ARG A 26 -0.01 -15.88 1.60
C ARG A 26 0.72 -14.63 1.97
N SER A 27 1.27 -13.94 0.96
CA SER A 27 2.10 -12.77 1.17
C SER A 27 1.30 -11.51 1.45
N VAL A 28 1.99 -10.54 2.04
CA VAL A 28 1.49 -9.19 2.27
C VAL A 28 2.24 -8.23 1.33
N LEU A 29 1.48 -7.41 0.61
CA LEU A 29 2.00 -6.31 -0.19
C LEU A 29 1.87 -5.01 0.60
N ALA A 30 2.99 -4.36 0.83
CA ALA A 30 3.08 -3.05 1.47
C ALA A 30 4.23 -2.26 0.87
N ALA A 31 4.43 -1.03 1.34
CA ALA A 31 5.68 -0.33 1.08
C ALA A 31 6.86 -1.13 1.65
N TRP A 32 8.01 -1.04 0.99
CA TRP A 32 9.19 -1.89 1.25
C TRP A 32 9.74 -1.78 2.68
N ASP A 33 9.54 -0.65 3.33
CA ASP A 33 9.98 -0.35 4.70
C ASP A 33 9.25 -1.17 5.76
N PHE A 34 8.05 -1.67 5.47
CA PHE A 34 7.31 -2.58 6.34
C PHE A 34 7.75 -4.04 6.25
N GLY A 35 8.61 -4.39 5.30
CA GLY A 35 8.93 -5.79 5.01
C GLY A 35 9.36 -6.60 6.22
N HIS A 36 10.27 -6.07 7.04
CA HIS A 36 10.73 -6.77 8.25
C HIS A 36 9.65 -6.88 9.32
N THR A 37 8.82 -5.85 9.48
CA THR A 37 7.71 -5.87 10.44
C THR A 37 6.67 -6.90 10.02
N ILE A 38 6.37 -7.00 8.71
CA ILE A 38 5.48 -8.04 8.17
C ILE A 38 6.03 -9.43 8.49
N GLU A 39 7.31 -9.70 8.22
CA GLU A 39 7.91 -11.01 8.46
C GLU A 39 8.02 -11.34 9.95
N TRP A 40 8.35 -10.35 10.77
CA TRP A 40 8.58 -10.56 12.19
C TRP A 40 7.29 -10.58 13.02
N VAL A 41 6.38 -9.63 12.82
CA VAL A 41 5.15 -9.48 13.59
C VAL A 41 4.02 -10.28 12.97
N ALA A 42 3.68 -10.01 11.70
CA ALA A 42 2.57 -10.69 11.02
C ALA A 42 2.86 -12.17 10.69
N LYS A 43 4.12 -12.62 10.78
CA LYS A 43 4.54 -13.99 10.44
C LYS A 43 4.11 -14.40 9.02
N ARG A 44 4.11 -13.43 8.10
CA ARG A 44 3.72 -13.60 6.70
C ARG A 44 4.89 -13.27 5.78
N PRO A 45 4.99 -13.90 4.60
CA PRO A 45 5.96 -13.47 3.60
C PRO A 45 5.67 -12.02 3.17
N SER A 46 6.69 -11.17 3.17
CA SER A 46 6.64 -9.85 2.55
C SER A 46 7.12 -9.92 1.11
N ILE A 47 6.51 -9.12 0.21
CA ILE A 47 6.96 -9.04 -1.18
C ILE A 47 8.28 -8.28 -1.29
N ALA A 48 8.45 -7.23 -0.50
CA ALA A 48 9.67 -6.43 -0.47
C ALA A 48 10.10 -6.15 0.97
N THR A 49 11.40 -6.09 1.19
CA THR A 49 12.00 -5.77 2.48
C THR A 49 13.09 -4.72 2.34
N ASN A 50 13.61 -4.24 3.45
CA ASN A 50 14.71 -3.28 3.50
C ASN A 50 16.04 -3.82 2.94
N PHE A 51 16.14 -5.13 2.68
CA PHE A 51 17.27 -5.70 1.94
C PHE A 51 17.27 -5.33 0.44
N GLY A 52 16.19 -4.71 -0.05
CA GLY A 52 16.12 -4.20 -1.41
C GLY A 52 16.25 -5.30 -2.47
N SER A 53 17.06 -5.04 -3.50
CA SER A 53 17.20 -5.96 -4.62
C SER A 53 17.98 -7.25 -4.32
N TYR A 54 18.55 -7.40 -3.14
CA TYR A 54 19.25 -8.63 -2.75
C TYR A 54 18.33 -9.85 -2.66
N ILE A 55 17.03 -9.62 -2.39
CA ILE A 55 16.01 -10.69 -2.38
C ILE A 55 15.37 -10.95 -3.75
N GLY A 56 15.91 -10.33 -4.79
CA GLY A 56 15.38 -10.39 -6.15
C GLY A 56 14.83 -9.04 -6.62
N ARG A 57 15.34 -8.59 -7.77
CA ARG A 57 14.94 -7.28 -8.33
C ARG A 57 13.44 -7.16 -8.54
N ASP A 58 12.81 -8.17 -9.10
CA ASP A 58 11.37 -8.15 -9.41
C ASP A 58 10.53 -8.07 -8.14
N SER A 59 10.89 -8.81 -7.09
CA SER A 59 10.21 -8.76 -5.80
C SER A 59 10.25 -7.35 -5.20
N PHE A 60 11.39 -6.68 -5.30
CA PHE A 60 11.57 -5.33 -4.78
C PHE A 60 10.82 -4.26 -5.60
N VAL A 61 10.61 -4.49 -6.90
CA VAL A 61 9.94 -3.55 -7.80
C VAL A 61 8.42 -3.77 -7.87
N ASP A 62 7.95 -5.01 -7.66
CA ASP A 62 6.53 -5.34 -7.83
C ASP A 62 5.57 -4.52 -6.94
N PRO A 63 5.87 -4.18 -5.66
CA PRO A 63 5.03 -3.24 -4.90
C PRO A 63 4.92 -1.86 -5.56
N ALA A 64 6.02 -1.33 -6.09
CA ALA A 64 5.98 -0.06 -6.80
C ALA A 64 5.17 -0.15 -8.09
N LYS A 65 5.27 -1.27 -8.83
CA LYS A 65 4.43 -1.51 -10.01
C LYS A 65 2.96 -1.57 -9.65
N PHE A 66 2.61 -2.26 -8.56
CA PHE A 66 1.23 -2.31 -8.07
C PHE A 66 0.71 -0.91 -7.73
N PHE A 67 1.41 -0.19 -6.87
CA PHE A 67 0.97 1.13 -6.43
C PHE A 67 0.90 2.17 -7.56
N MET A 68 1.77 2.06 -8.56
CA MET A 68 1.79 2.97 -9.71
C MET A 68 0.91 2.52 -10.88
N ALA A 69 0.35 1.31 -10.84
CA ALA A 69 -0.53 0.83 -11.90
C ALA A 69 -1.79 1.71 -12.01
N SER A 70 -2.18 2.03 -13.22
CA SER A 70 -3.45 2.68 -13.57
C SER A 70 -4.47 1.69 -14.16
N SER A 71 -4.03 0.47 -14.46
CA SER A 71 -4.85 -0.63 -14.94
C SER A 71 -5.13 -1.59 -13.79
N HIS A 72 -6.40 -1.93 -13.58
CA HIS A 72 -6.81 -2.93 -12.59
C HIS A 72 -6.25 -4.31 -12.93
N GLN A 73 -6.16 -4.66 -14.23
CA GLN A 73 -5.62 -5.95 -14.65
C GLN A 73 -4.14 -6.08 -14.30
N ASP A 74 -3.32 -5.05 -14.58
CA ASP A 74 -1.89 -5.08 -14.26
C ASP A 74 -1.67 -5.20 -12.74
N ALA A 75 -2.50 -4.55 -11.94
CA ALA A 75 -2.44 -4.63 -10.49
C ALA A 75 -2.85 -6.03 -9.99
N GLU A 76 -3.94 -6.59 -10.49
CA GLU A 76 -4.42 -7.92 -10.14
C GLU A 76 -3.38 -9.00 -10.50
N ASP A 77 -2.76 -8.92 -11.68
CA ASP A 77 -1.71 -9.85 -12.12
C ASP A 77 -0.53 -9.89 -11.14
N ILE A 78 -0.16 -8.74 -10.55
CA ILE A 78 0.88 -8.69 -9.52
C ILE A 78 0.43 -9.41 -8.25
N LEU A 79 -0.81 -9.17 -7.80
CA LEU A 79 -1.34 -9.83 -6.61
C LEU A 79 -1.40 -11.34 -6.78
N LEU A 80 -1.87 -11.82 -7.93
CA LEU A 80 -1.93 -13.25 -8.26
C LEU A 80 -0.54 -13.88 -8.36
N LYS A 81 0.36 -13.25 -9.12
CA LYS A 81 1.76 -13.69 -9.27
C LYS A 81 2.46 -13.86 -7.92
N ARG A 82 2.22 -12.95 -6.99
CA ARG A 82 2.85 -12.90 -5.67
C ARG A 82 2.06 -13.61 -4.57
N LYS A 83 0.90 -14.18 -4.90
CA LYS A 83 -0.01 -14.83 -3.94
C LYS A 83 -0.34 -13.90 -2.76
N VAL A 84 -0.62 -12.63 -3.08
CA VAL A 84 -0.94 -11.63 -2.06
C VAL A 84 -2.30 -11.91 -1.46
N GLN A 85 -2.40 -11.86 -0.15
CA GLN A 85 -3.68 -11.90 0.56
C GLN A 85 -4.08 -10.51 1.03
N TYR A 86 -3.12 -9.76 1.55
CA TYR A 86 -3.37 -8.43 2.11
C TYR A 86 -2.53 -7.36 1.40
N VAL A 87 -3.17 -6.24 1.11
CA VAL A 87 -2.51 -5.01 0.68
C VAL A 87 -2.60 -4.00 1.82
N VAL A 88 -1.46 -3.57 2.34
CA VAL A 88 -1.38 -2.60 3.43
C VAL A 88 -1.01 -1.24 2.87
N VAL A 89 -1.79 -0.23 3.21
CA VAL A 89 -1.53 1.18 2.92
C VAL A 89 -1.59 2.02 4.18
N THR A 90 -0.77 3.06 4.23
CA THR A 90 -0.74 4.02 5.32
C THR A 90 -0.90 5.43 4.79
N SER A 91 -1.12 6.40 5.67
CA SER A 91 -1.17 7.81 5.31
C SER A 91 0.11 8.35 4.66
N GLN A 92 1.23 7.64 4.82
CA GLN A 92 2.51 8.00 4.20
C GLN A 92 2.61 7.61 2.72
N LEU A 93 1.64 6.88 2.17
CA LEU A 93 1.69 6.40 0.79
C LEU A 93 1.89 7.54 -0.25
N PRO A 94 1.27 8.73 -0.12
CA PRO A 94 1.56 9.84 -1.02
C PRO A 94 3.02 10.34 -0.94
N ASP A 95 3.66 10.25 0.22
CA ASP A 95 5.05 10.66 0.43
C ASP A 95 6.03 9.68 -0.26
N LEU A 96 5.64 8.42 -0.37
CA LEU A 96 6.40 7.36 -1.05
C LEU A 96 6.29 7.42 -2.58
N LEU A 97 5.45 8.31 -3.13
CA LEU A 97 5.22 8.44 -4.57
C LEU A 97 6.52 8.58 -5.38
N ALA A 98 7.45 9.42 -4.91
CA ALA A 98 8.72 9.63 -5.62
C ALA A 98 9.55 8.33 -5.68
N SER A 99 9.57 7.58 -4.60
CA SER A 99 10.27 6.30 -4.51
C SER A 99 9.64 5.25 -5.43
N HIS A 100 8.31 5.17 -5.46
CA HIS A 100 7.59 4.25 -6.34
C HIS A 100 7.77 4.62 -7.81
N ALA A 101 7.61 5.90 -8.18
CA ALA A 101 7.81 6.39 -9.54
C ALA A 101 9.23 6.07 -10.05
N GLN A 102 10.26 6.37 -9.25
CA GLN A 102 11.64 6.06 -9.60
C GLN A 102 11.86 4.56 -9.88
N ARG A 103 11.26 3.68 -9.08
CA ARG A 103 11.44 2.23 -9.24
C ARG A 103 10.80 1.68 -10.50
N VAL A 104 9.72 2.29 -10.97
CA VAL A 104 9.06 1.90 -12.23
C VAL A 104 9.56 2.70 -13.43
N GLY A 105 10.52 3.62 -13.24
CA GLY A 105 11.07 4.46 -14.31
C GLY A 105 10.13 5.56 -14.78
N ALA A 106 9.16 5.96 -13.95
CA ALA A 106 8.22 7.04 -14.25
C ALA A 106 8.73 8.41 -13.74
N ASP A 107 8.39 9.48 -14.44
CA ASP A 107 8.69 10.83 -13.97
C ASP A 107 7.69 11.24 -12.88
N VAL A 108 8.18 11.49 -11.68
CA VAL A 108 7.36 11.91 -10.54
C VAL A 108 6.57 13.20 -10.80
N LYS A 109 7.05 14.07 -11.70
CA LYS A 109 6.38 15.32 -12.07
C LYS A 109 5.03 15.09 -12.75
N GLU A 110 4.82 13.93 -13.35
CA GLU A 110 3.53 13.59 -13.94
C GLU A 110 2.44 13.35 -12.91
N TYR A 111 2.83 13.00 -11.68
CA TYR A 111 1.92 12.65 -10.58
C TYR A 111 1.75 13.75 -9.55
N ARG A 112 2.67 14.71 -9.52
CA ARG A 112 2.60 15.84 -8.60
C ARG A 112 3.15 17.11 -9.23
N THR A 113 2.59 18.25 -8.83
CA THR A 113 3.02 19.58 -9.27
C THR A 113 3.39 20.43 -8.07
N ILE A 114 4.47 21.18 -8.17
CA ILE A 114 4.86 22.18 -7.17
C ILE A 114 4.23 23.50 -7.58
N ILE A 115 3.32 24.03 -6.74
CA ILE A 115 2.68 25.33 -6.97
C ILE A 115 3.32 26.35 -6.01
N ALA A 116 3.74 27.47 -6.56
CA ALA A 116 4.33 28.60 -5.82
C ALA A 116 5.52 28.24 -4.90
N GLY A 117 6.27 27.20 -5.27
CA GLY A 117 7.50 26.79 -4.56
C GLY A 117 7.30 26.12 -3.21
N LYS A 118 6.07 25.91 -2.75
CA LYS A 118 5.80 25.37 -1.41
C LYS A 118 4.69 24.34 -1.32
N GLU A 119 3.79 24.24 -2.29
CA GLU A 119 2.62 23.38 -2.18
C GLU A 119 2.71 22.21 -3.17
N LEU A 120 2.69 21.01 -2.62
CA LEU A 120 2.62 19.77 -3.40
C LEU A 120 1.15 19.50 -3.75
N ARG A 121 0.80 19.59 -5.02
CA ARG A 121 -0.52 19.22 -5.50
C ARG A 121 -0.44 17.90 -6.28
N LEU A 122 -1.22 16.92 -5.87
CA LEU A 122 -1.36 15.66 -6.59
C LEU A 122 -2.11 15.91 -7.91
N SER A 123 -1.62 15.31 -8.99
CA SER A 123 -2.19 15.49 -10.34
C SER A 123 -3.35 14.52 -10.58
N ALA A 124 -4.11 14.76 -11.67
CA ALA A 124 -5.13 13.81 -12.12
C ALA A 124 -4.56 12.40 -12.38
N LYS A 125 -3.29 12.31 -12.82
CA LYS A 125 -2.62 11.03 -13.06
C LYS A 125 -2.38 10.25 -11.76
N TRP A 126 -2.09 10.93 -10.65
CA TRP A 126 -2.00 10.29 -9.34
C TRP A 126 -3.31 9.59 -8.98
N PHE A 127 -4.45 10.25 -9.14
CA PHE A 127 -5.74 9.69 -8.78
C PHE A 127 -6.17 8.48 -9.64
N GLN A 128 -5.48 8.23 -10.75
CA GLN A 128 -5.66 7.03 -11.57
C GLN A 128 -4.82 5.84 -11.10
N THR A 129 -3.85 6.05 -10.19
CA THR A 129 -2.99 4.97 -9.69
C THR A 129 -3.71 4.10 -8.65
N MET A 130 -3.30 2.83 -8.55
CA MET A 130 -3.78 1.94 -7.49
C MET A 130 -3.46 2.48 -6.10
N ALA A 131 -2.32 3.18 -5.93
CA ALA A 131 -1.99 3.84 -4.68
C ALA A 131 -3.11 4.78 -4.21
N ALA A 132 -3.57 5.68 -5.09
CA ALA A 132 -4.66 6.60 -4.77
C ALA A 132 -5.99 5.89 -4.57
N GLN A 133 -6.29 4.89 -5.40
CA GLN A 133 -7.56 4.15 -5.31
C GLN A 133 -7.66 3.35 -4.01
N VAL A 134 -6.61 2.61 -3.64
CA VAL A 134 -6.61 1.83 -2.37
C VAL A 134 -6.58 2.76 -1.17
N PHE A 135 -5.85 3.88 -1.24
CA PHE A 135 -5.84 4.90 -0.19
C PHE A 135 -7.23 5.51 0.02
N ASN A 136 -7.91 5.90 -1.07
CA ASN A 136 -9.24 6.47 -1.02
C ASN A 136 -10.30 5.45 -0.55
N LEU A 137 -10.14 4.16 -0.90
CA LEU A 137 -11.04 3.11 -0.42
C LEU A 137 -11.16 3.10 1.11
N GLY A 138 -10.07 3.31 1.81
CA GLY A 138 -10.08 3.42 3.26
C GLY A 138 -10.57 4.77 3.77
N TYR A 139 -10.34 5.84 3.03
CA TYR A 139 -10.70 7.20 3.43
C TYR A 139 -12.21 7.48 3.23
N ASP A 140 -12.78 7.02 2.13
CA ASP A 140 -14.20 7.23 1.80
C ASP A 140 -15.14 6.56 2.81
N ILE A 141 -14.74 5.44 3.41
CA ILE A 141 -15.55 4.77 4.45
C ILE A 141 -15.62 5.59 5.74
N THR A 142 -14.63 6.43 6.00
CA THR A 142 -14.63 7.29 7.20
C THR A 142 -15.32 8.63 6.98
N VAL A 143 -15.57 9.04 5.75
CA VAL A 143 -15.99 10.42 5.41
C VAL A 143 -17.33 10.49 4.69
N VAL A 144 -17.75 9.49 3.91
CA VAL A 144 -18.98 9.59 3.10
C VAL A 144 -19.70 8.24 3.00
N ASP A 145 -20.86 8.14 3.63
CA ASP A 145 -21.84 7.09 3.34
C ASP A 145 -22.27 7.16 1.87
N GLY A 146 -21.77 6.26 1.02
CA GLY A 146 -22.38 5.98 -0.27
C GLY A 146 -21.57 6.08 -1.54
N LEU A 147 -20.28 6.42 -1.51
CA LEU A 147 -19.42 6.50 -2.70
C LEU A 147 -18.11 5.70 -2.52
N ALA A 148 -18.20 4.45 -2.08
CA ALA A 148 -17.05 3.56 -2.07
C ALA A 148 -16.66 3.24 -3.52
N SER A 149 -15.51 3.74 -3.97
CA SER A 149 -14.89 3.26 -5.19
C SER A 149 -14.56 1.78 -4.98
N SER A 150 -15.26 0.88 -5.67
CA SER A 150 -15.03 -0.55 -5.55
C SER A 150 -13.85 -0.95 -6.44
N ILE A 151 -12.82 -1.52 -5.84
CA ILE A 151 -11.80 -2.26 -6.57
C ILE A 151 -12.30 -3.71 -6.65
N PRO A 152 -12.58 -4.28 -7.84
CA PRO A 152 -13.34 -5.53 -7.96
C PRO A 152 -12.75 -6.74 -7.22
N TYR A 153 -11.45 -6.76 -7.00
CA TYR A 153 -10.70 -7.87 -6.39
C TYR A 153 -10.14 -7.53 -5.00
N LEU A 154 -10.46 -6.36 -4.43
CA LEU A 154 -10.05 -5.95 -3.09
C LEU A 154 -11.26 -5.53 -2.27
N ARG A 155 -11.29 -5.94 -1.02
CA ARG A 155 -12.23 -5.41 -0.02
C ARG A 155 -11.47 -4.87 1.18
N LEU A 156 -12.00 -3.85 1.79
CA LEU A 156 -11.49 -3.34 3.05
C LEU A 156 -11.82 -4.30 4.18
N VAL A 157 -10.83 -4.73 4.95
CA VAL A 157 -11.00 -5.69 6.05
C VAL A 157 -10.52 -5.17 7.40
N TYR A 158 -9.69 -4.13 7.39
CA TYR A 158 -9.17 -3.52 8.61
C TYR A 158 -8.93 -2.03 8.41
N VAL A 159 -9.32 -1.23 9.37
CA VAL A 159 -9.00 0.20 9.46
C VAL A 159 -8.50 0.48 10.86
N SER A 160 -7.25 0.94 10.98
CA SER A 160 -6.73 1.44 12.24
C SER A 160 -7.43 2.76 12.59
N PRO A 161 -7.77 3.00 13.86
CA PRO A 161 -8.31 4.29 14.29
C PRO A 161 -7.36 5.45 14.02
N VAL A 162 -6.10 5.16 13.72
CA VAL A 162 -5.09 6.18 13.47
C VAL A 162 -4.70 6.29 12.00
N ILE A 163 -4.52 5.24 11.14
CA ILE A 163 -4.06 5.54 9.75
C ILE A 163 -3.61 4.31 8.90
N ALA A 164 -4.03 3.12 9.16
CA ALA A 164 -3.69 1.98 8.30
C ALA A 164 -4.94 1.31 7.72
N PHE A 165 -4.89 1.01 6.42
CA PHE A 165 -5.94 0.29 5.72
C PHE A 165 -5.40 -1.03 5.20
N VAL A 166 -6.20 -2.07 5.26
CA VAL A 166 -5.88 -3.38 4.69
C VAL A 166 -6.94 -3.76 3.70
N GLY A 167 -6.55 -3.97 2.45
CA GLY A 167 -7.38 -4.59 1.45
C GLY A 167 -7.11 -6.10 1.41
N GLU A 168 -8.15 -6.92 1.42
CA GLU A 168 -8.06 -8.35 1.18
C GLU A 168 -8.42 -8.67 -0.26
N GLN A 169 -7.59 -9.49 -0.92
CA GLN A 169 -7.89 -9.96 -2.27
C GLN A 169 -9.06 -10.94 -2.22
N LEU A 170 -10.09 -10.66 -3.03
CA LEU A 170 -11.20 -11.58 -3.27
C LEU A 170 -10.72 -12.68 -4.22
N GLY A 171 -10.74 -13.93 -3.76
CA GLY A 171 -10.35 -15.09 -4.53
C GLY A 171 -11.40 -15.53 -5.56
#